data_17419a94d1e3f20b58d75e5a345d7f3d
#
_entry.id   17419a94d1e3f20b58d75e5a345d7f3d
#
_cell.length_a   1.000
_cell.length_b   1.000
_cell.length_c   1.000
_cell.angle_alpha   90.00
_cell.angle_beta   90.00
_cell.angle_gamma   90.00
#
_symmetry.space_group_name_H-M   'P 1'
#
loop_
_entity.id
_entity.type
_entity.pdbx_description
1 polymer ?
#
loop_
_entity_poly.entity_id
_entity_poly.type
_entity_poly.pdbx_seq_one_letter_code
_entity_poly.pdbx_strand_id
1 'polypeptide(L)'
;MSISPLHLTKYRKHVEAYVTFTDEEWELFAGHLYLKEVKKKECWVTSTHTCKEVGYILSGSFRFFFVRDGVEISNYFCFANELISAYGSFLKQQPGPGSIQAMEDATLICFSYNSLQELLNDERIAFKMERFGRKVAEYLICCFEERLTAFITQSPEQRYMDLLERNAELLQRIPQHYVANYLGITPESLSRIRKRLMNAKGKRKVA
;
A
#
# COMPACT_ATOMS: atom_id res chain seq x y z
N MET A 1 -21.40 9.79 -1.76
CA MET A 1 -21.54 9.10 -3.09
C MET A 1 -21.70 7.62 -2.82
N SER A 2 -22.65 6.96 -3.47
CA SER A 2 -22.78 5.49 -3.37
C SER A 2 -21.67 4.79 -4.15
N ILE A 3 -21.16 3.67 -3.62
CA ILE A 3 -20.18 2.84 -4.32
C ILE A 3 -20.89 2.13 -5.47
N SER A 4 -20.31 2.16 -6.68
CA SER A 4 -20.92 1.46 -7.83
C SER A 4 -20.86 -0.06 -7.64
N PRO A 5 -21.83 -0.84 -8.18
CA PRO A 5 -21.82 -2.29 -8.10
C PRO A 5 -20.53 -2.93 -8.64
N LEU A 6 -19.96 -2.34 -9.70
CA LEU A 6 -18.70 -2.80 -10.29
C LEU A 6 -17.53 -2.66 -9.29
N HIS A 7 -17.45 -1.55 -8.56
CA HIS A 7 -16.42 -1.32 -7.56
C HIS A 7 -16.57 -2.27 -6.36
N LEU A 8 -17.80 -2.51 -5.91
CA LEU A 8 -18.08 -3.48 -4.85
C LEU A 8 -17.69 -4.91 -5.27
N THR A 9 -18.03 -5.33 -6.49
CA THR A 9 -17.64 -6.65 -7.02
C THR A 9 -16.12 -6.80 -7.07
N LYS A 10 -15.41 -5.75 -7.53
CA LYS A 10 -13.95 -5.75 -7.58
C LYS A 10 -13.32 -5.86 -6.20
N TYR A 11 -13.84 -5.12 -5.24
CA TYR A 11 -13.35 -5.17 -3.86
C TYR A 11 -13.69 -6.51 -3.19
N ARG A 12 -14.90 -7.05 -3.38
CA ARG A 12 -15.28 -8.37 -2.91
C ARG A 12 -14.29 -9.44 -3.39
N LYS A 13 -13.99 -9.47 -4.69
CA LYS A 13 -13.01 -10.40 -5.25
C LYS A 13 -11.63 -10.29 -4.59
N HIS A 14 -11.20 -9.08 -4.25
CA HIS A 14 -9.93 -8.86 -3.55
C HIS A 14 -9.97 -9.40 -2.12
N VAL A 15 -11.05 -9.12 -1.37
CA VAL A 15 -11.22 -9.61 0.02
C VAL A 15 -11.34 -11.13 0.06
N GLU A 16 -12.01 -11.73 -0.93
CA GLU A 16 -12.20 -13.19 -1.05
C GLU A 16 -10.88 -13.95 -1.30
N ALA A 17 -9.82 -13.28 -1.72
CA ALA A 17 -8.48 -13.86 -1.74
C ALA A 17 -7.95 -14.18 -0.31
N TYR A 18 -8.50 -13.54 0.71
CA TYR A 18 -8.17 -13.78 2.11
C TYR A 18 -9.21 -14.63 2.83
N VAL A 19 -10.50 -14.30 2.67
CA VAL A 19 -11.63 -14.99 3.33
C VAL A 19 -12.86 -14.90 2.45
N THR A 20 -13.51 -16.05 2.20
CA THR A 20 -14.79 -16.11 1.47
C THR A 20 -15.94 -15.70 2.38
N PHE A 21 -16.81 -14.81 1.89
CA PHE A 21 -18.04 -14.37 2.53
C PHE A 21 -19.25 -14.95 1.80
N THR A 22 -20.33 -15.27 2.55
CA THR A 22 -21.64 -15.47 1.94
C THR A 22 -22.19 -14.13 1.44
N ASP A 23 -23.26 -14.13 0.65
CA ASP A 23 -23.84 -12.88 0.17
C ASP A 23 -24.38 -12.02 1.33
N GLU A 24 -24.98 -12.64 2.33
CA GLU A 24 -25.50 -11.98 3.54
C GLU A 24 -24.35 -11.36 4.38
N GLU A 25 -23.24 -12.09 4.60
CA GLU A 25 -22.06 -11.59 5.29
C GLU A 25 -21.42 -10.44 4.50
N TRP A 26 -21.39 -10.58 3.16
CA TRP A 26 -20.87 -9.51 2.30
C TRP A 26 -21.72 -8.25 2.36
N GLU A 27 -23.03 -8.35 2.34
CA GLU A 27 -23.95 -7.22 2.47
C GLU A 27 -23.77 -6.49 3.80
N LEU A 28 -23.59 -7.23 4.91
CA LEU A 28 -23.26 -6.66 6.22
C LEU A 28 -21.96 -5.86 6.14
N PHE A 29 -20.89 -6.43 5.59
CA PHE A 29 -19.63 -5.71 5.44
C PHE A 29 -19.75 -4.52 4.49
N ALA A 30 -20.39 -4.69 3.35
CA ALA A 30 -20.57 -3.65 2.35
C ALA A 30 -21.37 -2.43 2.87
N GLY A 31 -22.28 -2.64 3.82
CA GLY A 31 -23.02 -1.57 4.50
C GLY A 31 -22.14 -0.59 5.29
N HIS A 32 -20.92 -1.00 5.65
CA HIS A 32 -19.94 -0.17 6.36
C HIS A 32 -18.91 0.49 5.45
N LEU A 33 -19.01 0.26 4.13
CA LEU A 33 -18.08 0.79 3.14
C LEU A 33 -18.50 2.16 2.61
N TYR A 34 -17.54 3.00 2.33
CA TYR A 34 -17.76 4.30 1.70
C TYR A 34 -16.61 4.68 0.76
N LEU A 35 -16.91 5.58 -0.19
CA LEU A 35 -15.91 6.13 -1.10
C LEU A 35 -15.19 7.31 -0.45
N LYS A 36 -13.91 7.40 -0.72
CA LYS A 36 -13.06 8.52 -0.36
C LYS A 36 -12.20 8.93 -1.55
N GLU A 37 -12.21 10.21 -1.84
CA GLU A 37 -11.32 10.84 -2.81
C GLU A 37 -10.17 11.52 -2.08
N VAL A 38 -8.97 11.40 -2.61
CA VAL A 38 -7.76 12.05 -2.11
C VAL A 38 -7.05 12.70 -3.29
N LYS A 39 -6.79 13.99 -3.19
CA LYS A 39 -6.13 14.74 -4.27
C LYS A 39 -4.63 14.50 -4.29
N LYS A 40 -4.04 14.63 -5.48
CA LYS A 40 -2.59 14.57 -5.64
C LYS A 40 -1.88 15.49 -4.65
N LYS A 41 -0.86 14.96 -3.97
CA LYS A 41 -0.09 15.60 -2.89
C LYS A 41 -0.83 15.78 -1.56
N GLU A 42 -2.10 15.45 -1.47
CA GLU A 42 -2.82 15.41 -0.19
C GLU A 42 -2.32 14.26 0.66
N CYS A 43 -2.14 14.50 1.96
CA CYS A 43 -1.86 13.45 2.93
C CYS A 43 -3.19 12.87 3.43
N TRP A 44 -3.46 11.63 3.09
CA TRP A 44 -4.60 10.89 3.62
C TRP A 44 -4.42 10.57 5.12
N VAL A 45 -3.19 10.25 5.53
CA VAL A 45 -2.80 10.05 6.92
C VAL A 45 -1.54 10.86 7.19
N THR A 46 -1.48 11.53 8.33
CA THR A 46 -0.27 12.23 8.79
C THR A 46 0.27 11.59 10.06
N SER A 47 1.57 11.73 10.30
CA SER A 47 2.23 11.22 11.52
C SER A 47 1.73 11.88 12.82
N THR A 48 1.02 13.01 12.74
CA THR A 48 0.46 13.73 13.89
C THR A 48 -0.97 13.30 14.25
N HIS A 49 -1.61 12.49 13.39
CA HIS A 49 -2.99 12.07 13.59
C HIS A 49 -3.11 10.54 13.57
N THR A 50 -4.07 10.05 14.34
CA THR A 50 -4.42 8.62 14.35
C THR A 50 -5.05 8.23 13.02
N CYS A 51 -4.57 7.15 12.42
CA CYS A 51 -5.20 6.53 11.26
C CYS A 51 -6.50 5.86 11.70
N LYS A 52 -7.61 6.29 11.12
CA LYS A 52 -8.96 5.80 11.49
C LYS A 52 -9.60 4.90 10.44
N GLU A 53 -8.90 4.64 9.35
CA GLU A 53 -9.47 3.98 8.17
C GLU A 53 -8.52 2.95 7.58
N VAL A 54 -9.09 1.90 6.99
CA VAL A 54 -8.43 1.04 6.01
C VAL A 54 -9.05 1.33 4.65
N GLY A 55 -8.24 1.53 3.63
CA GLY A 55 -8.67 1.79 2.26
C GLY A 55 -8.27 0.68 1.31
N TYR A 56 -9.10 0.44 0.29
CA TYR A 56 -8.79 -0.30 -0.91
C TYR A 56 -8.70 0.67 -2.07
N ILE A 57 -7.58 0.71 -2.75
CA ILE A 57 -7.31 1.68 -3.83
C ILE A 57 -8.02 1.22 -5.10
N LEU A 58 -9.04 1.96 -5.52
CA LEU A 58 -9.73 1.75 -6.80
C LEU A 58 -8.92 2.34 -7.96
N SER A 59 -8.38 3.54 -7.76
CA SER A 59 -7.54 4.26 -8.70
C SER A 59 -6.56 5.15 -7.98
N GLY A 60 -5.46 5.50 -8.63
CA GLY A 60 -4.42 6.32 -8.05
C GLY A 60 -3.28 5.51 -7.46
N SER A 61 -2.41 6.21 -6.75
CA SER A 61 -1.25 5.63 -6.07
C SER A 61 -0.82 6.47 -4.89
N PHE A 62 -0.21 5.81 -3.91
CA PHE A 62 0.21 6.42 -2.65
C PHE A 62 1.65 6.07 -2.34
N ARG A 63 2.30 6.94 -1.58
CA ARG A 63 3.56 6.66 -0.91
C ARG A 63 3.38 6.73 0.60
N PHE A 64 4.04 5.85 1.30
CA PHE A 64 4.24 5.92 2.73
C PHE A 64 5.62 6.53 2.99
N PHE A 65 5.72 7.54 3.85
CA PHE A 65 7.00 8.19 4.13
C PHE A 65 7.13 8.61 5.60
N PHE A 66 8.37 8.72 6.03
CA PHE A 66 8.78 9.27 7.32
C PHE A 66 9.49 10.60 7.10
N VAL A 67 9.49 11.46 8.10
CA VAL A 67 10.32 12.67 8.12
C VAL A 67 11.44 12.48 9.13
N ARG A 68 12.69 12.66 8.68
CA ARG A 68 13.87 12.63 9.53
C ARG A 68 14.76 13.84 9.16
N ASP A 69 15.08 14.65 10.16
CA ASP A 69 15.91 15.85 9.98
C ASP A 69 15.39 16.79 8.86
N GLY A 70 14.05 16.92 8.75
CA GLY A 70 13.38 17.71 7.72
C GLY A 70 13.34 17.06 6.33
N VAL A 71 13.86 15.86 6.16
CA VAL A 71 13.89 15.12 4.88
C VAL A 71 12.83 14.03 4.87
N GLU A 72 12.02 13.98 3.82
CA GLU A 72 11.05 12.91 3.58
C GLU A 72 11.73 11.66 3.03
N ILE A 73 11.53 10.52 3.70
CA ILE A 73 12.08 9.22 3.32
C ILE A 73 10.92 8.28 2.98
N SER A 74 10.69 8.03 1.69
CA SER A 74 9.68 7.09 1.23
C SER A 74 10.12 5.64 1.50
N ASN A 75 9.25 4.85 2.15
CA ASN A 75 9.55 3.46 2.47
C ASN A 75 8.62 2.44 1.80
N TYR A 76 7.46 2.86 1.32
CA TYR A 76 6.51 1.98 0.67
C TYR A 76 5.66 2.74 -0.36
N PHE A 77 5.19 2.03 -1.39
CA PHE A 77 4.26 2.52 -2.40
C PHE A 77 3.09 1.56 -2.51
N CYS A 78 1.89 2.11 -2.66
CA CYS A 78 0.67 1.34 -2.89
C CYS A 78 0.00 1.83 -4.18
N PHE A 79 -0.59 0.89 -4.89
CA PHE A 79 -1.21 1.12 -6.20
C PHE A 79 -2.64 0.61 -6.23
N ALA A 80 -3.35 0.84 -7.34
CA ALA A 80 -4.68 0.31 -7.54
C ALA A 80 -4.73 -1.21 -7.31
N ASN A 81 -5.79 -1.66 -6.66
CA ASN A 81 -6.07 -3.04 -6.22
C ASN A 81 -5.30 -3.50 -4.97
N GLU A 82 -4.70 -2.59 -4.22
CA GLU A 82 -4.04 -2.91 -2.96
C GLU A 82 -4.80 -2.30 -1.77
N LEU A 83 -4.70 -2.96 -0.61
CA LEU A 83 -5.12 -2.39 0.66
C LEU A 83 -4.07 -1.39 1.16
N ILE A 84 -4.54 -0.33 1.81
CA ILE A 84 -3.68 0.71 2.37
C ILE A 84 -4.19 1.17 3.73
N SER A 85 -3.28 1.32 4.68
CA SER A 85 -3.53 1.94 5.98
C SER A 85 -2.19 2.21 6.67
N ALA A 86 -2.12 3.19 7.56
CA ALA A 86 -1.07 3.24 8.56
C ALA A 86 -1.40 2.21 9.66
N TYR A 87 -1.25 0.92 9.34
CA TYR A 87 -1.87 -0.19 10.04
C TYR A 87 -1.53 -0.24 11.54
N GLY A 88 -0.28 0.04 11.91
CA GLY A 88 0.10 0.12 13.32
C GLY A 88 -0.61 1.25 14.08
N SER A 89 -0.85 2.41 13.43
CA SER A 89 -1.62 3.51 13.99
C SER A 89 -3.11 3.15 14.07
N PHE A 90 -3.63 2.51 13.03
CA PHE A 90 -5.03 2.04 12.98
C PHE A 90 -5.33 1.04 14.09
N LEU A 91 -4.48 0.04 14.32
CA LEU A 91 -4.69 -0.96 15.36
C LEU A 91 -4.57 -0.39 16.77
N LYS A 92 -3.58 0.49 17.00
CA LYS A 92 -3.32 1.06 18.34
C LYS A 92 -4.19 2.27 18.66
N GLN A 93 -4.89 2.81 17.67
CA GLN A 93 -5.64 4.07 17.77
C GLN A 93 -4.81 5.22 18.37
N GLN A 94 -3.56 5.33 17.90
CA GLN A 94 -2.60 6.36 18.27
C GLN A 94 -1.88 6.89 17.02
N PRO A 95 -1.36 8.12 17.03
CA PRO A 95 -0.53 8.61 15.94
C PRO A 95 0.64 7.64 15.64
N GLY A 96 0.93 7.46 14.36
CA GLY A 96 2.05 6.63 13.90
C GLY A 96 3.24 7.48 13.45
N PRO A 97 4.41 6.87 13.20
CA PRO A 97 5.62 7.61 12.84
C PRO A 97 5.64 8.11 11.39
N GLY A 98 4.72 7.62 10.54
CA GLY A 98 4.73 7.90 9.11
C GLY A 98 3.46 8.54 8.60
N SER A 99 3.55 9.10 7.40
CA SER A 99 2.45 9.72 6.67
C SER A 99 2.18 8.97 5.37
N ILE A 100 0.94 9.01 4.89
CA ILE A 100 0.50 8.44 3.61
C ILE A 100 0.03 9.59 2.71
N GLN A 101 0.66 9.76 1.56
CA GLN A 101 0.38 10.84 0.61
C GLN A 101 0.00 10.28 -0.75
N ALA A 102 -1.03 10.81 -1.36
CA ALA A 102 -1.41 10.52 -2.74
C ALA A 102 -0.37 11.10 -3.73
N MET A 103 0.15 10.26 -4.62
CA MET A 103 1.08 10.67 -5.68
C MET A 103 0.34 11.17 -6.94
N GLU A 104 -0.92 10.80 -7.07
CA GLU A 104 -1.87 11.23 -8.10
C GLU A 104 -3.28 11.31 -7.51
N ASP A 105 -4.26 11.88 -8.21
CA ASP A 105 -5.65 11.84 -7.75
C ASP A 105 -6.10 10.39 -7.57
N ALA A 106 -6.69 10.09 -6.43
CA ALA A 106 -6.98 8.73 -6.02
C ALA A 106 -8.40 8.58 -5.49
N THR A 107 -8.98 7.40 -5.71
CA THR A 107 -10.27 6.99 -5.15
C THR A 107 -10.10 5.69 -4.39
N LEU A 108 -10.63 5.64 -3.16
CA LEU A 108 -10.57 4.47 -2.30
C LEU A 108 -11.98 4.03 -1.90
N ILE A 109 -12.14 2.73 -1.66
CA ILE A 109 -13.21 2.19 -0.80
C ILE A 109 -12.62 2.07 0.60
N CYS A 110 -13.26 2.70 1.57
CA CYS A 110 -12.78 2.71 2.95
C CYS A 110 -13.80 2.09 3.91
N PHE A 111 -13.31 1.56 5.02
CA PHE A 111 -14.08 1.32 6.23
C PHE A 111 -13.33 1.89 7.44
N SER A 112 -14.09 2.33 8.44
CA SER A 112 -13.53 2.97 9.62
C SER A 112 -13.15 1.96 10.70
N TYR A 113 -12.36 2.41 11.69
CA TYR A 113 -12.09 1.63 12.90
C TYR A 113 -13.38 1.30 13.66
N ASN A 114 -14.30 2.24 13.77
CA ASN A 114 -15.57 2.01 14.44
C ASN A 114 -16.40 0.95 13.70
N SER A 115 -16.49 1.06 12.37
CA SER A 115 -17.13 0.02 11.55
C SER A 115 -16.51 -1.36 11.74
N LEU A 116 -15.19 -1.43 11.85
CA LEU A 116 -14.52 -2.71 12.16
C LEU A 116 -14.95 -3.24 13.53
N GLN A 117 -15.02 -2.40 14.57
CA GLN A 117 -15.45 -2.83 15.90
C GLN A 117 -16.92 -3.28 15.91
N GLU A 118 -17.81 -2.61 15.19
CA GLU A 118 -19.20 -3.02 15.02
C GLU A 118 -19.29 -4.40 14.36
N LEU A 119 -18.55 -4.65 13.29
CA LEU A 119 -18.50 -5.94 12.58
C LEU A 119 -17.88 -7.04 13.43
N LEU A 120 -16.90 -6.75 14.27
CA LEU A 120 -16.29 -7.70 15.19
C LEU A 120 -17.21 -8.08 16.37
N ASN A 121 -18.20 -7.23 16.70
CA ASN A 121 -19.20 -7.48 17.72
C ASN A 121 -20.50 -8.14 17.16
N ASP A 122 -20.63 -8.24 15.84
CA ASP A 122 -21.77 -8.90 15.19
C ASP A 122 -21.48 -10.40 14.98
N GLU A 123 -22.14 -11.28 15.74
CA GLU A 123 -21.93 -12.73 15.71
C GLU A 123 -22.06 -13.35 14.31
N ARG A 124 -22.83 -12.71 13.41
CA ARG A 124 -23.04 -13.19 12.03
C ARG A 124 -21.77 -13.09 11.17
N ILE A 125 -20.84 -12.19 11.51
CA ILE A 125 -19.67 -11.90 10.67
C ILE A 125 -18.36 -11.82 11.45
N ALA A 126 -18.39 -11.69 12.78
CA ALA A 126 -17.21 -11.48 13.63
C ALA A 126 -16.05 -12.43 13.31
N PHE A 127 -16.32 -13.72 13.24
CA PHE A 127 -15.30 -14.75 12.94
C PHE A 127 -14.61 -14.50 11.57
N LYS A 128 -15.39 -14.08 10.57
CA LYS A 128 -14.85 -13.77 9.23
C LYS A 128 -14.00 -12.51 9.25
N MET A 129 -14.42 -11.48 9.97
CA MET A 129 -13.67 -10.22 10.09
C MET A 129 -12.36 -10.40 10.86
N GLU A 130 -12.36 -11.18 11.95
CA GLU A 130 -11.13 -11.55 12.66
C GLU A 130 -10.18 -12.32 11.75
N ARG A 131 -10.71 -13.32 11.03
CA ARG A 131 -9.91 -14.11 10.09
C ARG A 131 -9.35 -13.25 8.96
N PHE A 132 -10.13 -12.32 8.43
CA PHE A 132 -9.67 -11.37 7.42
C PHE A 132 -8.53 -10.48 7.96
N GLY A 133 -8.73 -9.85 9.12
CA GLY A 133 -7.71 -9.02 9.78
C GLY A 133 -6.42 -9.80 10.05
N ARG A 134 -6.52 -11.04 10.56
CA ARG A 134 -5.37 -11.92 10.79
C ARG A 134 -4.64 -12.26 9.49
N LYS A 135 -5.36 -12.61 8.41
CA LYS A 135 -4.75 -12.91 7.10
C LYS A 135 -4.04 -11.71 6.49
N VAL A 136 -4.60 -10.51 6.63
CA VAL A 136 -3.95 -9.27 6.21
C VAL A 136 -2.68 -9.03 7.03
N ALA A 137 -2.72 -9.24 8.36
CA ALA A 137 -1.55 -9.10 9.22
C ALA A 137 -0.44 -10.11 8.87
N GLU A 138 -0.79 -11.40 8.66
CA GLU A 138 0.14 -12.44 8.20
C GLU A 138 0.83 -12.03 6.89
N TYR A 139 0.06 -11.56 5.91
CA TYR A 139 0.61 -11.07 4.64
C TYR A 139 1.58 -9.90 4.83
N LEU A 140 1.21 -8.91 5.65
CA LEU A 140 2.06 -7.76 5.93
C LEU A 140 3.36 -8.15 6.64
N ILE A 141 3.31 -9.09 7.59
CA ILE A 141 4.51 -9.60 8.28
C ILE A 141 5.47 -10.20 7.25
N CYS A 142 5.01 -11.09 6.37
CA CYS A 142 5.84 -11.70 5.33
C CYS A 142 6.45 -10.64 4.39
N CYS A 143 5.66 -9.64 3.96
CA CYS A 143 6.17 -8.55 3.11
C CYS A 143 7.27 -7.74 3.82
N PHE A 144 7.12 -7.46 5.12
CA PHE A 144 8.14 -6.74 5.89
C PHE A 144 9.41 -7.58 6.11
N GLU A 145 9.28 -8.88 6.37
CA GLU A 145 10.40 -9.80 6.50
C GLU A 145 11.19 -9.91 5.18
N GLU A 146 10.51 -10.11 4.05
CA GLU A 146 11.14 -10.11 2.73
C GLU A 146 11.90 -8.82 2.46
N ARG A 147 11.27 -7.67 2.77
CA ARG A 147 11.91 -6.37 2.59
C ARG A 147 13.14 -6.19 3.47
N LEU A 148 13.04 -6.55 4.75
CA LEU A 148 14.17 -6.47 5.70
C LEU A 148 15.32 -7.38 5.24
N THR A 149 15.00 -8.60 4.85
CA THR A 149 15.98 -9.56 4.30
C THR A 149 16.68 -8.99 3.06
N ALA A 150 15.92 -8.40 2.12
CA ALA A 150 16.50 -7.77 0.94
C ALA A 150 17.42 -6.59 1.30
N PHE A 151 17.05 -5.80 2.31
CA PHE A 151 17.93 -4.70 2.78
C PHE A 151 19.24 -5.19 3.39
N ILE A 152 19.23 -6.33 4.09
CA ILE A 152 20.40 -6.90 4.76
C ILE A 152 21.30 -7.65 3.78
N THR A 153 20.71 -8.40 2.83
CA THR A 153 21.44 -9.38 2.02
C THR A 153 21.77 -8.92 0.60
N GLN A 154 21.04 -7.94 0.07
CA GLN A 154 21.15 -7.52 -1.33
C GLN A 154 21.83 -6.15 -1.46
N SER A 155 22.61 -5.98 -2.53
CA SER A 155 23.10 -4.67 -2.95
C SER A 155 21.95 -3.77 -3.46
N PRO A 156 22.10 -2.44 -3.44
CA PRO A 156 21.09 -1.52 -4.00
C PRO A 156 20.75 -1.82 -5.46
N GLU A 157 21.72 -2.30 -6.25
CA GLU A 157 21.52 -2.67 -7.65
C GLU A 157 20.61 -3.90 -7.76
N GLN A 158 20.82 -4.92 -6.95
CA GLN A 158 19.96 -6.10 -6.89
C GLN A 158 18.53 -5.73 -6.47
N ARG A 159 18.36 -4.92 -5.40
CA ARG A 159 17.04 -4.44 -4.98
C ARG A 159 16.33 -3.65 -6.07
N TYR A 160 17.07 -2.84 -6.86
CA TYR A 160 16.50 -2.12 -7.98
C TYR A 160 16.09 -3.05 -9.13
N MET A 161 16.86 -4.10 -9.40
CA MET A 161 16.52 -5.11 -10.42
C MET A 161 15.24 -5.87 -10.03
N ASP A 162 15.15 -6.35 -8.80
CA ASP A 162 13.95 -7.02 -8.27
C ASP A 162 12.71 -6.13 -8.36
N LEU A 163 12.88 -4.83 -8.07
CA LEU A 163 11.79 -3.85 -8.18
C LEU A 163 11.36 -3.64 -9.64
N LEU A 164 12.31 -3.62 -10.58
CA LEU A 164 12.03 -3.54 -12.02
C LEU A 164 11.31 -4.80 -12.53
N GLU A 165 11.69 -5.99 -12.10
CA GLU A 165 11.07 -7.23 -12.51
C GLU A 165 9.62 -7.34 -12.04
N ARG A 166 9.36 -6.91 -10.81
CA ARG A 166 8.02 -6.97 -10.21
C ARG A 166 7.08 -5.87 -10.70
N ASN A 167 7.59 -4.67 -10.99
CA ASN A 167 6.75 -3.46 -11.13
C ASN A 167 7.29 -2.44 -12.16
N ALA A 168 7.80 -2.88 -13.31
CA ALA A 168 8.43 -1.99 -14.30
C ALA A 168 7.55 -0.81 -14.74
N GLU A 169 6.26 -1.05 -14.99
CA GLU A 169 5.31 0.00 -15.41
C GLU A 169 5.02 0.99 -14.28
N LEU A 170 4.90 0.50 -13.05
CA LEU A 170 4.61 1.32 -11.87
C LEU A 170 5.79 2.23 -11.53
N LEU A 171 7.02 1.76 -11.71
CA LEU A 171 8.23 2.57 -11.48
C LEU A 171 8.33 3.80 -12.37
N GLN A 172 7.74 3.76 -13.57
CA GLN A 172 7.71 4.92 -14.46
C GLN A 172 6.81 6.05 -13.94
N ARG A 173 5.84 5.72 -13.09
CA ARG A 173 4.90 6.67 -12.46
C ARG A 173 5.47 7.30 -11.17
N ILE A 174 6.53 6.72 -10.60
CA ILE A 174 7.13 7.20 -9.35
C ILE A 174 8.29 8.15 -9.64
N PRO A 175 8.33 9.34 -9.04
CA PRO A 175 9.49 10.23 -9.11
C PRO A 175 10.77 9.55 -8.65
N GLN A 176 11.87 9.74 -9.40
CA GLN A 176 13.12 9.00 -9.19
C GLN A 176 13.73 9.18 -7.79
N HIS A 177 13.56 10.35 -7.18
CA HIS A 177 14.05 10.59 -5.82
C HIS A 177 13.28 9.74 -4.78
N TYR A 178 11.99 9.45 -4.98
CA TYR A 178 11.25 8.53 -4.11
C TYR A 178 11.71 7.09 -4.29
N VAL A 179 12.01 6.67 -5.53
CA VAL A 179 12.59 5.34 -5.80
C VAL A 179 13.97 5.21 -5.13
N ALA A 180 14.82 6.24 -5.23
CA ALA A 180 16.11 6.24 -4.56
C ALA A 180 15.96 6.10 -3.03
N ASN A 181 15.06 6.88 -2.42
CA ASN A 181 14.77 6.78 -0.99
C ASN A 181 14.28 5.38 -0.60
N TYR A 182 13.35 4.81 -1.38
CA TYR A 182 12.85 3.46 -1.17
C TYR A 182 13.97 2.39 -1.19
N LEU A 183 14.97 2.58 -2.03
CA LEU A 183 16.15 1.71 -2.12
C LEU A 183 17.22 1.99 -1.07
N GLY A 184 17.06 3.07 -0.28
CA GLY A 184 18.05 3.51 0.71
C GLY A 184 19.33 4.08 0.11
N ILE A 185 19.22 4.75 -1.07
CA ILE A 185 20.35 5.35 -1.78
C ILE A 185 20.04 6.78 -2.23
N THR A 186 21.06 7.50 -2.70
CA THR A 186 20.86 8.84 -3.28
C THR A 186 20.35 8.78 -4.72
N PRO A 187 19.66 9.82 -5.22
CA PRO A 187 19.24 9.90 -6.63
C PRO A 187 20.38 9.75 -7.62
N GLU A 188 21.58 10.27 -7.31
CA GLU A 188 22.78 10.14 -8.13
C GLU A 188 23.26 8.68 -8.21
N SER A 189 23.18 7.94 -7.09
CA SER A 189 23.50 6.51 -7.05
C SER A 189 22.52 5.70 -7.90
N LEU A 190 21.22 5.99 -7.80
CA LEU A 190 20.20 5.37 -8.65
C LEU A 190 20.45 5.68 -10.13
N SER A 191 20.76 6.91 -10.48
CA SER A 191 21.09 7.29 -11.87
C SER A 191 22.29 6.48 -12.43
N ARG A 192 23.34 6.29 -11.61
CA ARG A 192 24.51 5.44 -11.99
C ARG A 192 24.13 3.98 -12.18
N ILE A 193 23.32 3.41 -11.31
CA ILE A 193 22.82 2.02 -11.45
C ILE A 193 22.04 1.88 -12.77
N ARG A 194 21.09 2.78 -13.04
CA ARG A 194 20.29 2.76 -14.26
C ARG A 194 21.15 2.83 -15.53
N LYS A 195 22.15 3.73 -15.57
CA LYS A 195 23.06 3.84 -16.70
C LYS A 195 23.87 2.56 -16.95
N ARG A 196 24.35 1.89 -15.89
CA ARG A 196 25.06 0.60 -16.01
C ARG A 196 24.17 -0.49 -16.59
N LEU A 197 22.93 -0.61 -16.08
CA LEU A 197 21.98 -1.62 -16.55
C LEU A 197 21.56 -1.40 -18.01
N MET A 198 21.37 -0.14 -18.43
CA MET A 198 21.08 0.19 -19.84
C MET A 198 22.23 -0.18 -20.76
N ASN A 199 23.46 0.13 -20.38
CA ASN A 199 24.65 -0.21 -21.17
C ASN A 199 24.87 -1.73 -21.27
N ALA A 200 24.58 -2.49 -20.19
CA ALA A 200 24.66 -3.95 -20.20
C ALA A 200 23.61 -4.61 -21.13
N LYS A 201 22.38 -4.06 -21.17
CA LYS A 201 21.34 -4.52 -22.11
C LYS A 201 21.66 -4.16 -23.57
N GLY A 202 22.27 -3.02 -23.82
CA GLY A 202 22.71 -2.62 -25.16
C GLY A 202 23.79 -3.55 -25.73
N LYS A 203 24.74 -3.98 -24.91
CA LYS A 203 25.79 -4.94 -25.33
C LYS A 203 25.28 -6.34 -25.62
N ARG A 204 24.20 -6.80 -24.95
CA ARG A 204 23.57 -8.11 -25.20
C ARG A 204 22.70 -8.18 -26.46
N LYS A 205 22.32 -7.03 -27.03
CA LYS A 205 21.55 -6.96 -28.28
C LYS A 205 22.43 -6.90 -29.55
N VAL A 206 23.75 -6.72 -29.39
CA VAL A 206 24.72 -6.55 -30.51
C VAL A 206 25.63 -7.78 -30.63
N ALA A 207 25.51 -8.76 -29.75
CA ALA A 207 26.19 -10.08 -29.81
C ALA A 207 25.17 -11.18 -30.16
#